data_be16e99b6cf059c3e48e41c2316d7c92
#
_entry.id   be16e99b6cf059c3e48e41c2316d7c92
#
_cell.length_a   1.000
_cell.length_b   1.000
_cell.length_c   1.000
_cell.angle_alpha   90.00
_cell.angle_beta   90.00
_cell.angle_gamma   90.00
#
_symmetry.space_group_name_H-M   'P 1'
#
loop_
_entity.id
_entity.type
_entity.pdbx_description
1 polymer ?
#
loop_
_entity_poly.entity_id
_entity_poly.type
_entity_poly.pdbx_seq_one_letter_code
_entity_poly.pdbx_strand_id
1 'polypeptide(L)'
;MQNELLRRAAAMNIPVTEEMARKFETYHNMLTAANAQFNLTRVPEDIGEAIDRNYLDCAAPVKFLPPDVKTCVDVGSGAGFPAIPMAICRPDLHIVLIDSLTKRVDFLHSVIIELHLNAEAIHSRAEDAARRADLRDAFDLAMARAVAPMNVLCEYLLPFVKCGGWMMALKGPGLDAEIQGAAHAIDELCACFDHTDRVNIPNRDWDHRICWIRKCAATPDKYPRKAGRAEKKPL
;
A
#
# COMPACT_ATOMS: atom_id res chain seq x y z
N MET A 1 -16.71 0.29 -17.65
CA MET A 1 -15.56 -0.04 -16.82
C MET A 1 -15.52 -1.51 -16.39
N GLN A 2 -16.62 -2.10 -15.84
CA GLN A 2 -16.63 -3.45 -15.24
C GLN A 2 -16.12 -4.54 -16.19
N ASN A 3 -16.70 -4.69 -17.40
CA ASN A 3 -16.29 -5.74 -18.35
C ASN A 3 -14.80 -5.65 -18.73
N GLU A 4 -14.27 -4.44 -18.91
CA GLU A 4 -12.87 -4.23 -19.24
C GLU A 4 -11.95 -4.59 -18.06
N LEU A 5 -12.35 -4.25 -16.84
CA LEU A 5 -11.63 -4.61 -15.62
C LEU A 5 -11.60 -6.13 -15.43
N LEU A 6 -12.74 -6.82 -15.57
CA LEU A 6 -12.81 -8.28 -15.49
C LEU A 6 -11.91 -8.97 -16.50
N ARG A 7 -11.94 -8.51 -17.76
CA ARG A 7 -11.10 -9.06 -18.84
C ARG A 7 -9.61 -8.89 -18.52
N ARG A 8 -9.18 -7.71 -18.08
CA ARG A 8 -7.80 -7.41 -17.75
C ARG A 8 -7.33 -8.13 -16.49
N ALA A 9 -8.18 -8.20 -15.46
CA ALA A 9 -7.88 -8.94 -14.23
C ALA A 9 -7.68 -10.43 -14.52
N ALA A 10 -8.53 -11.04 -15.36
CA ALA A 10 -8.35 -12.43 -15.79
C ALA A 10 -7.02 -12.65 -16.51
N ALA A 11 -6.62 -11.73 -17.40
CA ALA A 11 -5.32 -11.81 -18.10
C ALA A 11 -4.11 -11.69 -17.14
N MET A 12 -4.30 -11.11 -15.96
CA MET A 12 -3.29 -11.00 -14.90
C MET A 12 -3.42 -12.09 -13.84
N ASN A 13 -4.36 -13.02 -13.96
CA ASN A 13 -4.71 -14.01 -12.94
C ASN A 13 -5.04 -13.37 -11.57
N ILE A 14 -5.69 -12.22 -11.57
CA ILE A 14 -6.22 -11.59 -10.37
C ILE A 14 -7.69 -12.02 -10.21
N PRO A 15 -8.08 -12.62 -9.07
CA PRO A 15 -9.44 -13.12 -8.87
C PRO A 15 -10.41 -11.94 -8.60
N VAL A 16 -11.02 -11.42 -9.66
CA VAL A 16 -12.03 -10.36 -9.58
C VAL A 16 -13.39 -10.90 -9.99
N THR A 17 -14.36 -10.83 -9.09
CA THR A 17 -15.77 -11.19 -9.36
C THR A 17 -16.53 -9.98 -9.93
N GLU A 18 -17.76 -10.21 -10.44
CA GLU A 18 -18.62 -9.12 -10.88
C GLU A 18 -18.97 -8.15 -9.75
N GLU A 19 -19.14 -8.65 -8.53
CA GLU A 19 -19.36 -7.80 -7.35
C GLU A 19 -18.15 -6.91 -7.07
N MET A 20 -16.95 -7.47 -7.09
CA MET A 20 -15.70 -6.70 -6.96
C MET A 20 -15.55 -5.67 -8.08
N ALA A 21 -15.90 -6.02 -9.32
CA ALA A 21 -15.84 -5.09 -10.44
C ALA A 21 -16.81 -3.91 -10.26
N ARG A 22 -18.01 -4.14 -9.69
CA ARG A 22 -18.93 -3.05 -9.30
C ARG A 22 -18.32 -2.15 -8.23
N LYS A 23 -17.68 -2.71 -7.21
CA LYS A 23 -16.97 -1.93 -6.17
C LYS A 23 -15.84 -1.08 -6.77
N PHE A 24 -15.05 -1.61 -7.69
CA PHE A 24 -14.03 -0.84 -8.40
C PHE A 24 -14.61 0.32 -9.22
N GLU A 25 -15.74 0.12 -9.89
CA GLU A 25 -16.41 1.19 -10.64
C GLU A 25 -16.97 2.27 -9.71
N THR A 26 -17.58 1.90 -8.59
CA THR A 26 -18.03 2.85 -7.56
C THR A 26 -16.85 3.63 -7.00
N TYR A 27 -15.74 2.96 -6.67
CA TYR A 27 -14.52 3.62 -6.21
C TYR A 27 -13.95 4.60 -7.25
N HIS A 28 -13.92 4.21 -8.53
CA HIS A 28 -13.49 5.08 -9.62
C HIS A 28 -14.33 6.35 -9.71
N ASN A 29 -15.65 6.23 -9.63
CA ASN A 29 -16.58 7.36 -9.69
C ASN A 29 -16.37 8.31 -8.49
N MET A 30 -16.25 7.77 -7.27
CA MET A 30 -15.95 8.55 -6.07
C MET A 30 -14.61 9.28 -6.19
N LEU A 31 -13.58 8.59 -6.65
CA LEU A 31 -12.24 9.13 -6.83
C LEU A 31 -12.21 10.28 -7.84
N THR A 32 -12.88 10.10 -8.97
CA THR A 32 -12.97 11.11 -10.04
C THR A 32 -13.73 12.35 -9.55
N ALA A 33 -14.85 12.16 -8.84
CA ALA A 33 -15.61 13.25 -8.26
C ALA A 33 -14.81 14.04 -7.19
N ALA A 34 -14.06 13.35 -6.33
CA ALA A 34 -13.21 13.98 -5.33
C ALA A 34 -12.02 14.71 -5.97
N ASN A 35 -11.39 14.12 -7.00
CA ASN A 35 -10.29 14.77 -7.74
C ASN A 35 -10.72 16.08 -8.42
N ALA A 36 -11.98 16.23 -8.82
CA ALA A 36 -12.51 17.48 -9.36
C ALA A 36 -12.55 18.61 -8.33
N GLN A 37 -12.59 18.28 -7.03
CA GLN A 37 -12.66 19.25 -5.92
C GLN A 37 -11.27 19.52 -5.30
N PHE A 38 -10.44 18.50 -5.18
CA PHE A 38 -9.08 18.62 -4.63
C PHE A 38 -8.21 17.47 -5.18
N ASN A 39 -6.97 17.79 -5.54
CA ASN A 39 -6.04 16.82 -6.14
C ASN A 39 -5.66 15.72 -5.15
N LEU A 40 -6.38 14.59 -5.19
CA LEU A 40 -6.07 13.40 -4.39
C LEU A 40 -4.91 12.61 -4.98
N THR A 41 -5.01 12.31 -6.27
CA THR A 41 -4.03 11.50 -7.00
C THR A 41 -4.17 11.71 -8.51
N ARG A 42 -3.15 11.30 -9.26
CA ARG A 42 -3.25 11.29 -10.73
C ARG A 42 -4.06 10.06 -11.18
N VAL A 43 -5.17 10.30 -11.85
CA VAL A 43 -5.98 9.29 -12.53
C VAL A 43 -5.86 9.52 -14.03
N PRO A 44 -5.42 8.54 -14.83
CA PRO A 44 -5.43 8.63 -16.28
C PRO A 44 -6.84 8.87 -16.84
N GLU A 45 -6.96 9.66 -17.90
CA GLU A 45 -8.24 9.89 -18.60
C GLU A 45 -8.71 8.64 -19.35
N ASP A 46 -7.77 7.89 -19.93
CA ASP A 46 -8.08 6.59 -20.54
C ASP A 46 -8.41 5.57 -19.46
N ILE A 47 -9.64 5.04 -19.52
CA ILE A 47 -10.14 4.09 -18.52
C ILE A 47 -9.33 2.80 -18.48
N GLY A 48 -8.79 2.35 -19.61
CA GLY A 48 -7.94 1.16 -19.66
C GLY A 48 -6.61 1.38 -18.95
N GLU A 49 -6.00 2.55 -19.13
CA GLU A 49 -4.79 2.91 -18.39
C GLU A 49 -5.07 3.10 -16.90
N ALA A 50 -6.21 3.70 -16.54
CA ALA A 50 -6.62 3.84 -15.14
C ALA A 50 -6.80 2.48 -14.48
N ILE A 51 -7.44 1.52 -15.17
CA ILE A 51 -7.59 0.14 -14.71
C ILE A 51 -6.22 -0.51 -14.47
N ASP A 52 -5.32 -0.40 -15.43
CA ASP A 52 -4.00 -1.03 -15.34
C ASP A 52 -3.16 -0.42 -14.21
N ARG A 53 -3.04 0.92 -14.18
CA ARG A 53 -2.09 1.64 -13.33
C ARG A 53 -2.56 1.82 -11.90
N ASN A 54 -3.86 2.06 -11.70
CA ASN A 54 -4.40 2.44 -10.40
C ASN A 54 -5.07 1.25 -9.69
N TYR A 55 -5.76 0.39 -10.43
CA TYR A 55 -6.54 -0.68 -9.81
C TYR A 55 -5.83 -2.03 -9.85
N LEU A 56 -5.47 -2.53 -11.02
CA LEU A 56 -4.90 -3.88 -11.14
C LEU A 56 -3.44 -3.95 -10.68
N ASP A 57 -2.64 -2.91 -10.91
CA ASP A 57 -1.30 -2.81 -10.34
C ASP A 57 -1.33 -2.88 -8.80
N CYS A 58 -2.31 -2.20 -8.18
CA CYS A 58 -2.50 -2.19 -6.74
C CYS A 58 -3.20 -3.44 -6.20
N ALA A 59 -3.99 -4.14 -7.00
CA ALA A 59 -4.60 -5.42 -6.64
C ALA A 59 -3.64 -6.61 -6.82
N ALA A 60 -2.66 -6.48 -7.72
CA ALA A 60 -1.73 -7.57 -8.05
C ALA A 60 -1.02 -8.19 -6.82
N PRO A 61 -0.66 -7.44 -5.77
CA PRO A 61 -0.04 -8.01 -4.58
C PRO A 61 -0.85 -9.12 -3.91
N VAL A 62 -2.17 -9.18 -4.08
CA VAL A 62 -3.00 -10.24 -3.46
C VAL A 62 -2.61 -11.65 -3.90
N LYS A 63 -1.95 -11.80 -5.06
CA LYS A 63 -1.46 -13.09 -5.56
C LYS A 63 -0.21 -13.59 -4.83
N PHE A 64 0.53 -12.68 -4.23
CA PHE A 64 1.83 -12.94 -3.62
C PHE A 64 1.76 -12.89 -2.09
N LEU A 65 0.60 -12.51 -1.53
CA LEU A 65 0.43 -12.45 -0.08
C LEU A 65 0.66 -13.81 0.57
N PRO A 66 1.49 -13.88 1.62
CA PRO A 66 1.55 -15.05 2.46
C PRO A 66 0.15 -15.43 3.00
N PRO A 67 -0.17 -16.73 3.10
CA PRO A 67 -1.54 -17.17 3.42
C PRO A 67 -2.01 -16.82 4.84
N ASP A 68 -1.08 -16.53 5.73
CA ASP A 68 -1.29 -16.17 7.13
C ASP A 68 -1.51 -14.66 7.36
N VAL A 69 -1.34 -13.84 6.34
CA VAL A 69 -1.61 -12.40 6.42
C VAL A 69 -3.11 -12.15 6.56
N LYS A 70 -3.50 -11.46 7.65
CA LYS A 70 -4.88 -11.07 7.98
C LYS A 70 -5.02 -9.59 8.30
N THR A 71 -3.99 -8.99 8.91
CA THR A 71 -3.98 -7.59 9.33
C THR A 71 -2.94 -6.80 8.56
N CYS A 72 -3.37 -5.70 7.94
CA CYS A 72 -2.51 -4.86 7.10
C CYS A 72 -2.58 -3.41 7.55
N VAL A 73 -1.48 -2.67 7.38
CA VAL A 73 -1.46 -1.22 7.48
C VAL A 73 -0.90 -0.62 6.21
N ASP A 74 -1.58 0.36 5.65
CA ASP A 74 -1.12 1.16 4.50
C ASP A 74 -0.73 2.55 4.98
N VAL A 75 0.54 2.90 4.79
CA VAL A 75 1.10 4.16 5.32
C VAL A 75 1.30 5.16 4.18
N GLY A 76 0.69 6.34 4.36
CA GLY A 76 0.63 7.34 3.29
C GLY A 76 -0.37 6.95 2.21
N SER A 77 -1.53 6.45 2.61
CA SER A 77 -2.53 5.83 1.74
C SER A 77 -3.03 6.74 0.62
N GLY A 78 -2.97 8.06 0.79
CA GLY A 78 -3.40 9.02 -0.21
C GLY A 78 -4.86 8.86 -0.60
N ALA A 79 -5.07 8.47 -1.85
CA ALA A 79 -6.39 8.14 -2.37
C ALA A 79 -6.84 6.70 -2.04
N GLY A 80 -6.04 5.91 -1.31
CA GLY A 80 -6.33 4.53 -0.95
C GLY A 80 -5.56 3.48 -1.78
N PHE A 81 -4.42 3.82 -2.34
CA PHE A 81 -3.58 2.92 -3.13
C PHE A 81 -2.31 2.49 -2.37
N PRO A 82 -2.08 1.19 -2.15
CA PRO A 82 -2.76 0.03 -2.76
C PRO A 82 -3.94 -0.52 -1.95
N ALA A 83 -4.24 0.00 -0.76
CA ALA A 83 -5.14 -0.58 0.24
C ALA A 83 -6.56 -0.88 -0.27
N ILE A 84 -7.23 0.07 -0.91
CA ILE A 84 -8.63 -0.10 -1.38
C ILE A 84 -8.74 -1.20 -2.45
N PRO A 85 -7.92 -1.23 -3.53
CA PRO A 85 -7.88 -2.36 -4.45
C PRO A 85 -7.66 -3.72 -3.78
N MET A 86 -6.74 -3.79 -2.81
CA MET A 86 -6.49 -5.04 -2.07
C MET A 86 -7.69 -5.43 -1.19
N ALA A 87 -8.31 -4.48 -0.48
CA ALA A 87 -9.50 -4.72 0.35
C ALA A 87 -10.70 -5.20 -0.48
N ILE A 88 -10.87 -4.69 -1.71
CA ILE A 88 -11.91 -5.16 -2.62
C ILE A 88 -11.66 -6.62 -3.02
N CYS A 89 -10.41 -6.98 -3.36
CA CYS A 89 -10.06 -8.33 -3.81
C CYS A 89 -9.92 -9.35 -2.67
N ARG A 90 -9.65 -8.92 -1.44
CA ARG A 90 -9.46 -9.73 -0.24
C ARG A 90 -10.27 -9.18 0.93
N PRO A 91 -11.58 -9.40 0.93
CA PRO A 91 -12.47 -8.87 1.98
C PRO A 91 -12.24 -9.49 3.37
N ASP A 92 -11.44 -10.55 3.45
CA ASP A 92 -11.00 -11.19 4.69
C ASP A 92 -9.84 -10.45 5.37
N LEU A 93 -9.16 -9.53 4.68
CA LEU A 93 -8.12 -8.69 5.27
C LEU A 93 -8.76 -7.55 6.07
N HIS A 94 -8.21 -7.29 7.27
CA HIS A 94 -8.46 -6.05 7.99
C HIS A 94 -7.35 -5.05 7.66
N ILE A 95 -7.70 -3.90 7.08
CA ILE A 95 -6.71 -2.93 6.61
C ILE A 95 -6.88 -1.58 7.30
N VAL A 96 -5.83 -1.12 7.95
CA VAL A 96 -5.73 0.23 8.53
C VAL A 96 -5.03 1.15 7.53
N LEU A 97 -5.68 2.25 7.14
CA LEU A 97 -5.15 3.24 6.21
C LEU A 97 -4.72 4.49 6.99
N ILE A 98 -3.46 4.89 6.87
CA ILE A 98 -2.92 6.05 7.58
C ILE A 98 -2.51 7.13 6.59
N ASP A 99 -3.03 8.36 6.75
CA ASP A 99 -2.58 9.53 5.99
C ASP A 99 -2.53 10.77 6.91
N SER A 100 -1.59 11.67 6.62
CA SER A 100 -1.37 12.88 7.40
C SER A 100 -2.27 14.05 6.99
N LEU A 101 -3.07 13.92 5.94
CA LEU A 101 -3.96 14.97 5.42
C LEU A 101 -5.43 14.63 5.69
N THR A 102 -6.10 15.42 6.51
CA THR A 102 -7.50 15.23 6.90
C THR A 102 -8.42 14.98 5.71
N LYS A 103 -8.32 15.79 4.64
CA LYS A 103 -9.16 15.64 3.45
C LYS A 103 -9.03 14.27 2.76
N ARG A 104 -7.83 13.65 2.83
CA ARG A 104 -7.62 12.30 2.30
C ARG A 104 -8.27 11.26 3.19
N VAL A 105 -8.12 11.40 4.50
CA VAL A 105 -8.74 10.52 5.48
C VAL A 105 -10.26 10.58 5.40
N ASP A 106 -10.86 11.76 5.24
CA ASP A 106 -12.30 11.94 5.05
C ASP A 106 -12.79 11.22 3.77
N PHE A 107 -12.03 11.34 2.68
CA PHE A 107 -12.31 10.58 1.45
C PHE A 107 -12.23 9.08 1.67
N LEU A 108 -11.18 8.58 2.34
CA LEU A 108 -11.00 7.17 2.65
C LEU A 108 -12.15 6.63 3.51
N HIS A 109 -12.59 7.37 4.53
CA HIS A 109 -13.78 7.00 5.32
C HIS A 109 -15.03 6.84 4.45
N SER A 110 -15.26 7.80 3.54
CA SER A 110 -16.41 7.74 2.62
C SER A 110 -16.37 6.49 1.73
N VAL A 111 -15.19 6.16 1.19
CA VAL A 111 -15.00 4.97 0.36
C VAL A 111 -15.19 3.67 1.15
N ILE A 112 -14.63 3.58 2.36
CA ILE A 112 -14.73 2.41 3.25
C ILE A 112 -16.21 2.12 3.57
N ILE A 113 -16.99 3.15 3.90
CA ILE A 113 -18.41 3.03 4.23
C ILE A 113 -19.19 2.60 2.97
N GLU A 114 -19.03 3.30 1.84
CA GLU A 114 -19.78 3.07 0.61
C GLU A 114 -19.55 1.66 0.05
N LEU A 115 -18.31 1.18 0.11
CA LEU A 115 -17.95 -0.15 -0.40
C LEU A 115 -18.07 -1.27 0.63
N HIS A 116 -18.45 -0.96 1.87
CA HIS A 116 -18.53 -1.92 2.99
C HIS A 116 -17.23 -2.73 3.13
N LEU A 117 -16.09 -2.03 3.21
CA LEU A 117 -14.79 -2.68 3.34
C LEU A 117 -14.46 -2.98 4.80
N ASN A 118 -13.76 -4.09 5.04
CA ASN A 118 -13.17 -4.40 6.35
C ASN A 118 -11.90 -3.57 6.57
N ALA A 119 -12.07 -2.27 6.71
CA ALA A 119 -10.98 -1.31 6.81
C ALA A 119 -11.34 -0.12 7.70
N GLU A 120 -10.32 0.59 8.18
CA GLU A 120 -10.46 1.85 8.88
C GLU A 120 -9.41 2.86 8.42
N ALA A 121 -9.69 4.16 8.52
CA ALA A 121 -8.76 5.21 8.15
C ALA A 121 -8.39 6.05 9.39
N ILE A 122 -7.10 6.39 9.54
CA ILE A 122 -6.56 7.11 10.68
C ILE A 122 -5.83 8.36 10.19
N HIS A 123 -6.23 9.54 10.70
CA HIS A 123 -5.50 10.78 10.48
C HIS A 123 -4.30 10.85 11.43
N SER A 124 -3.10 10.58 10.91
CA SER A 124 -1.85 10.66 11.66
C SER A 124 -0.66 10.73 10.72
N ARG A 125 0.47 11.23 11.22
CA ARG A 125 1.77 10.97 10.60
C ARG A 125 2.20 9.54 10.91
N ALA A 126 2.96 8.94 9.99
CA ALA A 126 3.49 7.58 10.16
C ALA A 126 4.26 7.41 11.46
N GLU A 127 5.14 8.38 11.76
CA GLU A 127 6.01 8.34 12.92
C GLU A 127 5.24 8.43 14.25
N ASP A 128 4.15 9.19 14.29
CA ASP A 128 3.31 9.33 15.47
C ASP A 128 2.42 8.09 15.65
N ALA A 129 1.81 7.60 14.57
CA ALA A 129 0.99 6.40 14.58
C ALA A 129 1.79 5.16 15.02
N ALA A 130 3.02 4.98 14.52
CA ALA A 130 3.87 3.84 14.86
C ALA A 130 4.40 3.84 16.31
N ARG A 131 4.15 4.90 17.07
CA ARG A 131 4.44 4.97 18.51
C ARG A 131 3.23 4.63 19.39
N ARG A 132 2.06 4.51 18.81
CA ARG A 132 0.85 4.09 19.53
C ARG A 132 0.95 2.60 19.86
N ALA A 133 0.63 2.23 21.10
CA ALA A 133 0.73 0.86 21.58
C ALA A 133 -0.22 -0.11 20.85
N ASP A 134 -1.32 0.40 20.30
CA ASP A 134 -2.31 -0.39 19.55
C ASP A 134 -1.92 -0.62 18.08
N LEU A 135 -0.93 0.11 17.57
CA LEU A 135 -0.49 0.01 16.16
C LEU A 135 0.94 -0.50 16.00
N ARG A 136 1.79 -0.31 17.03
CA ARG A 136 3.19 -0.75 17.00
C ARG A 136 3.30 -2.26 17.06
N ASP A 137 4.12 -2.85 16.18
CA ASP A 137 4.37 -4.29 16.09
C ASP A 137 3.06 -5.14 16.04
N ALA A 138 1.97 -4.58 15.46
CA ALA A 138 0.63 -5.15 15.51
C ALA A 138 0.17 -5.84 14.22
N PHE A 139 0.81 -5.53 13.09
CA PHE A 139 0.32 -5.95 11.78
C PHE A 139 1.13 -7.10 11.18
N ASP A 140 0.45 -7.99 10.45
CA ASP A 140 1.09 -9.02 9.63
C ASP A 140 1.85 -8.40 8.46
N LEU A 141 1.30 -7.30 7.90
CA LEU A 141 1.82 -6.61 6.74
C LEU A 141 1.72 -5.10 6.91
N ALA A 142 2.85 -4.39 6.70
CA ALA A 142 2.84 -2.96 6.45
C ALA A 142 3.18 -2.70 4.98
N MET A 143 2.44 -1.82 4.33
CA MET A 143 2.58 -1.55 2.90
C MET A 143 2.57 -0.07 2.57
N ALA A 144 3.15 0.29 1.42
CA ALA A 144 3.05 1.63 0.85
C ALA A 144 3.30 1.63 -0.66
N ARG A 145 2.80 2.66 -1.33
CA ARG A 145 3.08 2.99 -2.73
C ARG A 145 3.41 4.47 -2.89
N ALA A 146 4.55 4.77 -3.55
CA ALA A 146 4.94 6.14 -3.93
C ALA A 146 5.04 7.15 -2.76
N VAL A 147 5.48 6.69 -1.57
CA VAL A 147 5.60 7.53 -0.36
C VAL A 147 6.98 8.14 -0.22
N ALA A 148 8.05 7.31 -0.25
CA ALA A 148 9.42 7.73 0.01
C ALA A 148 10.44 6.77 -0.62
N PRO A 149 11.74 7.13 -0.70
CA PRO A 149 12.82 6.19 -0.98
C PRO A 149 12.87 5.07 0.06
N MET A 150 13.43 3.89 -0.31
CA MET A 150 13.36 2.68 0.49
C MET A 150 13.96 2.83 1.91
N ASN A 151 15.07 3.52 2.06
CA ASN A 151 15.72 3.74 3.37
C ASN A 151 14.86 4.57 4.33
N VAL A 152 14.10 5.54 3.83
CA VAL A 152 13.11 6.31 4.61
C VAL A 152 11.87 5.45 4.87
N LEU A 153 11.42 4.74 3.84
CA LEU A 153 10.21 3.92 3.90
C LEU A 153 10.32 2.80 4.93
N CYS A 154 11.50 2.19 5.08
CA CYS A 154 11.75 1.20 6.13
C CYS A 154 11.45 1.76 7.53
N GLU A 155 11.85 2.99 7.83
CA GLU A 155 11.57 3.61 9.14
C GLU A 155 10.08 3.95 9.32
N TYR A 156 9.35 4.20 8.24
CA TYR A 156 7.90 4.45 8.29
C TYR A 156 7.07 3.19 8.46
N LEU A 157 7.51 2.06 7.90
CA LEU A 157 6.69 0.84 7.83
C LEU A 157 7.07 -0.22 8.88
N LEU A 158 8.36 -0.50 9.06
CA LEU A 158 8.81 -1.60 9.91
C LEU A 158 8.37 -1.52 11.37
N PRO A 159 8.19 -0.32 11.99
CA PRO A 159 7.67 -0.24 13.35
C PRO A 159 6.24 -0.72 13.54
N PHE A 160 5.43 -0.82 12.48
CA PHE A 160 4.08 -1.39 12.54
C PHE A 160 4.06 -2.91 12.44
N VAL A 161 5.12 -3.50 11.87
CA VAL A 161 5.16 -4.92 11.54
C VAL A 161 5.52 -5.76 12.75
N LYS A 162 4.70 -6.75 13.09
CA LYS A 162 5.01 -7.73 14.13
C LYS A 162 6.24 -8.58 13.77
N CYS A 163 6.94 -9.12 14.76
CA CYS A 163 8.03 -10.06 14.51
C CYS A 163 7.53 -11.25 13.66
N GLY A 164 8.26 -11.57 12.60
CA GLY A 164 7.86 -12.57 11.62
C GLY A 164 6.85 -12.08 10.57
N GLY A 165 6.39 -10.83 10.64
CA GLY A 165 5.55 -10.19 9.61
C GLY A 165 6.35 -9.60 8.45
N TRP A 166 5.68 -8.84 7.59
CA TRP A 166 6.21 -8.37 6.32
C TRP A 166 6.05 -6.87 6.12
N MET A 167 7.04 -6.27 5.51
CA MET A 167 6.91 -4.98 4.85
C MET A 167 6.85 -5.20 3.34
N MET A 168 5.90 -4.57 2.67
CA MET A 168 5.70 -4.61 1.22
C MET A 168 5.75 -3.21 0.63
N ALA A 169 6.61 -2.99 -0.35
CA ALA A 169 6.69 -1.72 -1.05
C ALA A 169 6.46 -1.91 -2.56
N LEU A 170 5.46 -1.20 -3.11
CA LEU A 170 5.25 -1.14 -4.56
C LEU A 170 6.18 -0.09 -5.15
N LYS A 171 7.03 -0.52 -6.06
CA LYS A 171 8.11 0.27 -6.64
C LYS A 171 8.18 0.13 -8.16
N GLY A 172 8.81 1.12 -8.78
CA GLY A 172 9.10 1.13 -10.21
C GLY A 172 10.59 0.90 -10.52
N PRO A 173 11.06 1.44 -11.64
CA PRO A 173 12.46 1.35 -12.04
C PRO A 173 13.42 1.86 -10.97
N GLY A 174 14.59 1.22 -10.85
CA GLY A 174 15.62 1.60 -9.87
C GLY A 174 15.50 0.92 -8.51
N LEU A 175 14.56 -0.01 -8.32
CA LEU A 175 14.37 -0.71 -7.05
C LEU A 175 15.64 -1.38 -6.51
N ASP A 176 16.46 -1.99 -7.37
CA ASP A 176 17.68 -2.70 -6.93
C ASP A 176 18.67 -1.74 -6.27
N ALA A 177 18.85 -0.54 -6.81
CA ALA A 177 19.68 0.51 -6.20
C ALA A 177 19.06 1.02 -4.88
N GLU A 178 17.74 1.15 -4.81
CA GLU A 178 17.04 1.53 -3.58
C GLU A 178 17.22 0.49 -2.47
N ILE A 179 17.14 -0.82 -2.80
CA ILE A 179 17.36 -1.90 -1.83
C ILE A 179 18.81 -1.86 -1.30
N GLN A 180 19.80 -1.70 -2.19
CA GLN A 180 21.19 -1.58 -1.78
C GLN A 180 21.40 -0.37 -0.87
N GLY A 181 20.83 0.78 -1.23
CA GLY A 181 20.90 2.01 -0.42
C GLY A 181 20.15 1.94 0.91
N ALA A 182 19.24 0.99 1.06
CA ALA A 182 18.46 0.78 2.29
C ALA A 182 19.03 -0.32 3.20
N ALA A 183 20.12 -0.99 2.83
CA ALA A 183 20.66 -2.13 3.57
C ALA A 183 20.90 -1.80 5.06
N HIS A 184 21.49 -0.63 5.35
CA HIS A 184 21.69 -0.17 6.72
C HIS A 184 20.38 0.07 7.46
N ALA A 185 19.39 0.68 6.82
CA ALA A 185 18.08 0.94 7.42
C ALA A 185 17.34 -0.37 7.75
N ILE A 186 17.41 -1.35 6.85
CA ILE A 186 16.80 -2.67 7.04
C ILE A 186 17.41 -3.37 8.25
N ASP A 187 18.73 -3.42 8.37
CA ASP A 187 19.46 -4.02 9.48
C ASP A 187 19.18 -3.30 10.81
N GLU A 188 19.30 -1.97 10.83
CA GLU A 188 19.07 -1.13 12.02
C GLU A 188 17.63 -1.24 12.56
N LEU A 189 16.66 -1.54 11.70
CA LEU A 189 15.26 -1.75 12.06
C LEU A 189 14.90 -3.23 12.31
N CYS A 190 15.93 -4.09 12.47
CA CYS A 190 15.79 -5.51 12.78
C CYS A 190 14.97 -6.28 11.74
N ALA A 191 15.26 -6.06 10.46
CA ALA A 191 14.60 -6.72 9.35
C ALA A 191 15.63 -7.30 8.37
N CYS A 192 15.19 -8.06 7.39
CA CYS A 192 16.03 -8.57 6.31
C CYS A 192 15.26 -8.48 4.98
N PHE A 193 15.97 -8.12 3.92
CA PHE A 193 15.45 -8.23 2.56
C PHE A 193 15.19 -9.70 2.25
N ASP A 194 14.04 -9.99 1.65
CA ASP A 194 13.64 -11.35 1.29
C ASP A 194 13.71 -11.56 -0.22
N HIS A 195 12.79 -10.97 -0.97
CA HIS A 195 12.73 -11.09 -2.43
C HIS A 195 11.99 -9.94 -3.10
N THR A 196 11.91 -10.00 -4.42
CA THR A 196 11.03 -9.12 -5.21
C THR A 196 10.16 -9.93 -6.15
N ASP A 197 8.90 -9.52 -6.32
CA ASP A 197 8.02 -10.01 -7.37
C ASP A 197 7.85 -8.97 -8.47
N ARG A 198 7.67 -9.42 -9.71
CA ARG A 198 7.36 -8.54 -10.83
C ARG A 198 5.86 -8.53 -11.10
N VAL A 199 5.30 -7.34 -11.22
CA VAL A 199 3.91 -7.15 -11.65
C VAL A 199 3.87 -6.97 -13.16
N ASN A 200 3.52 -8.04 -13.87
CA ASN A 200 3.37 -8.00 -15.32
C ASN A 200 1.94 -7.57 -15.69
N ILE A 201 1.82 -6.43 -16.35
CA ILE A 201 0.56 -5.93 -16.89
C ILE A 201 0.56 -6.16 -18.40
N PRO A 202 -0.36 -6.97 -18.96
CA PRO A 202 -0.39 -7.27 -20.38
C PRO A 202 -0.44 -6.01 -21.26
N ASN A 203 0.39 -5.98 -22.30
CA ASN A 203 0.53 -4.87 -23.24
C ASN A 203 1.06 -3.55 -22.63
N ARG A 204 1.71 -3.62 -21.47
CA ARG A 204 2.45 -2.53 -20.85
C ARG A 204 3.90 -2.94 -20.63
N ASP A 205 4.82 -2.07 -20.99
CA ASP A 205 6.27 -2.24 -20.72
C ASP A 205 6.66 -1.43 -19.47
N TRP A 206 5.99 -1.76 -18.34
CA TRP A 206 6.25 -1.10 -17.07
C TRP A 206 7.10 -2.01 -16.18
N ASP A 207 8.15 -1.44 -15.58
CA ASP A 207 8.93 -2.15 -14.56
C ASP A 207 8.32 -1.89 -13.18
N HIS A 208 7.19 -2.56 -12.91
CA HIS A 208 6.53 -2.51 -11.62
C HIS A 208 6.90 -3.75 -10.81
N ARG A 209 7.42 -3.52 -9.61
CA ARG A 209 7.88 -4.58 -8.70
C ARG A 209 7.35 -4.38 -7.28
N ILE A 210 7.20 -5.50 -6.59
CA ILE A 210 6.88 -5.58 -5.17
C ILE A 210 8.15 -5.99 -4.45
N CYS A 211 8.60 -5.20 -3.48
CA CYS A 211 9.72 -5.51 -2.61
C CYS A 211 9.20 -6.06 -1.29
N TRP A 212 9.72 -7.21 -0.88
CA TRP A 212 9.38 -7.87 0.38
C TRP A 212 10.55 -7.82 1.35
N ILE A 213 10.27 -7.33 2.57
CA ILE A 213 11.22 -7.26 3.67
C ILE A 213 10.59 -7.98 4.86
N ARG A 214 11.31 -8.94 5.44
CA ARG A 214 10.89 -9.73 6.60
C ARG A 214 11.29 -9.05 7.89
N LYS A 215 10.37 -8.92 8.84
CA LYS A 215 10.65 -8.45 10.19
C LYS A 215 11.27 -9.57 11.02
N CYS A 216 12.51 -9.39 11.50
CA CYS A 216 13.25 -10.42 12.20
C CYS A 216 13.15 -10.32 13.73
N ALA A 217 13.08 -9.07 14.25
CA ALA A 217 12.92 -8.80 15.69
C ALA A 217 12.18 -7.48 15.91
N ALA A 218 11.82 -7.14 17.15
CA ALA A 218 11.15 -5.88 17.49
C ALA A 218 11.99 -4.68 17.05
N THR A 219 11.33 -3.66 16.50
CA THR A 219 12.01 -2.40 16.15
C THR A 219 12.51 -1.71 17.42
N PRO A 220 13.78 -1.27 17.48
CA PRO A 220 14.31 -0.55 18.65
C PRO A 220 13.45 0.68 19.01
N ASP A 221 13.28 0.96 20.30
CA ASP A 221 12.38 2.04 20.79
C ASP A 221 12.76 3.44 20.32
N LYS A 222 14.03 3.66 19.92
CA LYS A 222 14.46 4.93 19.31
C LYS A 222 13.80 5.21 17.95
N TYR A 223 13.17 4.20 17.30
CA TYR A 223 12.46 4.29 16.03
C TYR A 223 10.95 4.11 16.16
N PRO A 224 10.16 4.75 15.28
CA PRO A 224 10.60 5.76 14.32
C PRO A 224 11.09 7.01 15.05
N ARG A 225 12.01 7.75 14.42
CA ARG A 225 12.46 9.07 14.90
C ARG A 225 11.31 10.08 14.77
N LYS A 226 11.47 11.26 15.39
CA LYS A 226 10.47 12.34 15.31
C LYS A 226 10.13 12.70 13.87
N ALA A 227 8.86 13.07 13.62
CA ALA A 227 8.30 13.41 12.32
C ALA A 227 9.24 14.31 11.48
N GLY A 228 9.42 13.94 10.20
CA GLY A 228 10.30 14.60 9.24
C GLY A 228 11.79 14.37 9.46
N ARG A 229 12.21 13.57 10.45
CA ARG A 229 13.64 13.30 10.68
C ARG A 229 14.19 12.28 9.68
N ALA A 230 13.40 11.27 9.35
CA ALA A 230 13.79 10.23 8.38
C ALA A 230 14.08 10.82 7.00
N GLU A 231 13.28 11.75 6.51
CA GLU A 231 13.49 12.43 5.23
C GLU A 231 14.73 13.31 5.20
N LYS A 232 14.97 14.06 6.29
CA LYS A 232 16.12 15.00 6.38
C LYS A 232 17.45 14.27 6.56
N LYS A 233 17.45 13.14 7.20
CA LYS A 233 18.63 12.32 7.48
C LYS A 233 18.23 10.84 7.44
N PRO A 234 18.08 10.25 6.25
CA PRO A 234 17.81 8.82 6.09
C PRO A 234 18.83 7.93 6.84
N LEU A 235 18.40 6.72 7.18
CA LEU A 235 19.26 5.68 7.74
C LEU A 235 20.19 5.09 6.67
#